data_fcc74c136d9e41c4a8606ba0501c72fd
#
_entry.id   fcc74c136d9e41c4a8606ba0501c72fd
#
_cell.length_a   1.000
_cell.length_b   1.000
_cell.length_c   1.000
_cell.angle_alpha   90.00
_cell.angle_beta   90.00
_cell.angle_gamma   90.00
#
_symmetry.space_group_name_H-M   'P 1'
#
loop_
_entity.id
_entity.type
_entity.pdbx_description
1 polymer ?
#
loop_
_entity_poly.entity_id
_entity_poly.type
_entity_poly.pdbx_seq_one_letter_code
_entity_poly.pdbx_strand_id
1 'polypeptide(L)' 'MDLETRRKRQQALMVQMVERKVRSRAQQIYEDHGQVEGQELRDWFQAETEVLENTILAPLYRRIKTSQPEPSEPITDALR' A
#
# COMPACT_ATOMS: atom_id res chain seq x y z
N MET A 1 -12.82 25.12 -6.54
CA MET A 1 -12.49 23.75 -6.12
C MET A 1 -12.99 23.55 -4.71
N ASP A 2 -13.76 22.54 -4.49
CA ASP A 2 -14.33 22.34 -3.18
C ASP A 2 -13.37 21.61 -2.23
N LEU A 3 -13.76 21.57 -0.96
CA LEU A 3 -12.92 20.98 0.06
C LEU A 3 -12.78 19.47 -0.10
N GLU A 4 -13.81 18.82 -0.60
CA GLU A 4 -13.76 17.38 -0.76
C GLU A 4 -12.75 16.97 -1.80
N THR A 5 -12.72 17.66 -2.92
CA THR A 5 -11.75 17.35 -3.96
C THR A 5 -10.33 17.55 -3.45
N ARG A 6 -10.13 18.63 -2.69
CA ARG A 6 -8.81 18.93 -2.15
C ARG A 6 -8.39 17.88 -1.14
N ARG A 7 -9.32 17.45 -0.30
CA ARG A 7 -9.04 16.43 0.73
C ARG A 7 -8.69 15.10 0.09
N LYS A 8 -9.44 14.71 -0.93
CA LYS A 8 -9.16 13.44 -1.61
C LYS A 8 -7.80 13.47 -2.28
N ARG A 9 -7.43 14.62 -2.83
CA ARG A 9 -6.13 14.75 -3.47
C ARG A 9 -5.01 14.62 -2.45
N GLN A 10 -5.17 15.23 -1.27
CA GLN A 10 -4.19 15.11 -0.21
C GLN A 10 -4.07 13.67 0.27
N GLN A 11 -5.20 13.00 0.42
CA GLN A 11 -5.19 11.60 0.84
C GLN A 11 -4.47 10.72 -0.17
N ALA A 12 -4.72 10.96 -1.46
CA ALA A 12 -4.06 10.20 -2.50
C ALA A 12 -2.55 10.39 -2.46
N LEU A 13 -2.11 11.62 -2.26
CA LEU A 13 -0.68 11.90 -2.18
C LEU A 13 -0.05 11.19 -0.99
N MET A 14 -0.74 11.20 0.15
CA MET A 14 -0.24 10.55 1.34
C MET A 14 -0.12 9.04 1.13
N VAL A 15 -1.14 8.44 0.53
CA VAL A 15 -1.10 7.01 0.23
C VAL A 15 0.07 6.70 -0.69
N GLN A 16 0.28 7.53 -1.70
CA GLN A 16 1.40 7.32 -2.62
C GLN A 16 2.74 7.39 -1.90
N MET A 17 2.87 8.33 -0.95
CA MET A 17 4.11 8.45 -0.20
C MET A 17 4.39 7.20 0.62
N VAL A 18 3.36 6.70 1.30
CA VAL A 18 3.51 5.49 2.11
C VAL A 18 3.82 4.30 1.22
N GLU A 19 3.09 4.16 0.12
CA GLU A 19 3.31 3.03 -0.78
C GLU A 19 4.70 3.06 -1.40
N ARG A 20 5.22 4.25 -1.65
CA ARG A 20 6.58 4.36 -2.19
C ARG A 20 7.59 3.84 -1.18
N LYS A 21 7.40 4.18 0.10
CA LYS A 21 8.29 3.69 1.15
C LYS A 21 8.17 2.17 1.30
N VAL A 22 6.94 1.67 1.24
CA VAL A 22 6.72 0.23 1.33
C VAL A 22 7.40 -0.48 0.17
N ARG A 23 7.25 0.04 -1.03
CA ARG A 23 7.85 -0.57 -2.21
C ARG A 23 9.36 -0.59 -2.09
N SER A 24 9.95 0.50 -1.65
CA SER A 24 11.39 0.58 -1.49
C SER A 24 11.88 -0.43 -0.46
N ARG A 25 11.16 -0.54 0.66
CA ARG A 25 11.53 -1.49 1.70
C ARG A 25 11.35 -2.92 1.23
N ALA A 26 10.26 -3.19 0.53
CA ALA A 26 10.01 -4.53 0.01
C ALA A 26 11.11 -4.96 -0.96
N GLN A 27 11.58 -4.03 -1.78
CA GLN A 27 12.68 -4.32 -2.70
C GLN A 27 13.95 -4.68 -1.94
N GLN A 28 14.24 -3.97 -0.86
CA GLN A 28 15.40 -4.29 -0.02
C GLN A 28 15.27 -5.68 0.58
N ILE A 29 14.08 -5.99 1.10
CA ILE A 29 13.86 -7.30 1.72
C ILE A 29 14.02 -8.41 0.69
N TYR A 30 13.47 -8.19 -0.49
CA TYR A 30 13.57 -9.14 -1.57
C TYR A 30 15.03 -9.42 -1.94
N GLU A 31 15.82 -8.36 -2.01
CA GLU A 31 17.24 -8.50 -2.32
C GLU A 31 18.01 -9.18 -1.20
N ASP A 32 17.66 -8.83 0.03
CA ASP A 32 18.31 -9.43 1.20
C ASP A 32 18.02 -10.92 1.31
N HIS A 33 16.87 -11.36 0.83
CA HIS A 33 16.50 -12.77 0.87
C HIS A 33 17.00 -13.54 -0.36
N GLY A 34 17.78 -12.91 -1.20
CA GLY A 34 18.36 -13.59 -2.36
C GLY A 34 17.44 -13.64 -3.56
N GLN A 35 16.48 -12.75 -3.62
CA GLN A 35 15.60 -12.62 -4.77
C GLN A 35 14.85 -13.91 -5.09
N VAL A 36 14.29 -14.52 -4.07
CA VAL A 36 13.56 -15.77 -4.23
C VAL A 36 12.18 -15.50 -4.82
N GLU A 37 11.89 -16.14 -5.95
CA GLU A 37 10.59 -16.01 -6.58
C GLU A 37 9.50 -16.61 -5.71
N GLY A 38 8.32 -15.99 -5.78
CA GLY A 38 7.18 -16.48 -5.02
C GLY A 38 7.07 -15.90 -3.64
N GLN A 39 8.03 -15.09 -3.22
CA GLN A 39 7.99 -14.48 -1.90
C GLN A 39 7.72 -12.98 -1.94
N GLU A 40 7.39 -12.48 -3.13
CA GLU A 40 7.18 -11.04 -3.29
C GLU A 40 6.05 -10.53 -2.40
N LEU A 41 4.97 -11.27 -2.30
CA LEU A 41 3.84 -10.85 -1.50
C LEU A 41 4.18 -10.84 -0.02
N ARG A 42 4.92 -11.83 0.43
CA ARG A 42 5.36 -11.90 1.81
C ARG A 42 6.29 -10.72 2.13
N ASP A 43 7.22 -10.45 1.22
CA ASP A 43 8.15 -9.34 1.40
C ASP A 43 7.40 -8.02 1.44
N TRP A 44 6.35 -7.89 0.62
CA TRP A 44 5.53 -6.70 0.63
C TRP A 44 4.81 -6.53 1.97
N PHE A 45 4.21 -7.59 2.48
CA PHE A 45 3.52 -7.54 3.77
C PHE A 45 4.48 -7.18 4.89
N GLN A 46 5.66 -7.74 4.87
CA GLN A 46 6.66 -7.40 5.88
C GLN A 46 7.06 -5.95 5.78
N ALA A 47 7.30 -5.47 4.58
CA ALA A 47 7.67 -4.07 4.36
C ALA A 47 6.55 -3.15 4.83
N GLU A 48 5.32 -3.49 4.50
CA GLU A 48 4.17 -2.68 4.89
C GLU A 48 4.07 -2.58 6.40
N THR A 49 4.23 -3.70 7.09
CA THR A 49 4.19 -3.71 8.53
C THR A 49 5.29 -2.83 9.11
N GLU A 50 6.51 -2.98 8.61
CA GLU A 50 7.63 -2.19 9.12
C GLU A 50 7.45 -0.69 8.89
N VAL A 51 7.02 -0.33 7.69
CA VAL A 51 6.84 1.08 7.38
C VAL A 51 5.72 1.68 8.23
N LEU A 52 4.62 0.95 8.37
CA LEU A 52 3.49 1.47 9.13
C LEU A 52 3.78 1.56 10.62
N GLU A 53 4.64 0.71 11.14
CA GLU A 53 5.03 0.80 12.53
C GLU A 53 5.83 2.07 12.83
N ASN A 54 6.46 2.62 11.81
CA ASN A 54 7.34 3.77 11.98
C ASN A 54 6.77 5.06 11.44
N THR A 55 5.47 5.10 11.17
CA THR A 55 4.86 6.33 10.67
C THR A 55 3.62 6.67 11.49
N ILE A 56 3.48 7.96 11.77
CA ILE A 56 2.29 8.44 12.46
C ILE A 56 1.08 8.43 11.55
N LEU A 57 1.29 8.21 10.26
CA LEU A 57 0.19 8.19 9.29
C LEU A 57 -0.47 6.83 9.17
N ALA A 58 0.02 5.84 9.91
CA ALA A 58 -0.48 4.49 9.78
C ALA A 58 -2.00 4.36 9.98
N PRO A 59 -2.58 4.95 11.03
CA PRO A 59 -4.03 4.80 11.22
C PRO A 59 -4.82 5.38 10.06
N LEU A 60 -4.38 6.50 9.54
CA LEU A 60 -5.06 7.14 8.43
C LEU A 60 -4.91 6.32 7.16
N TYR A 61 -3.70 5.83 6.91
CA TYR A 61 -3.43 4.99 5.75
C TYR A 61 -4.31 3.74 5.77
N ARG A 62 -4.39 3.07 6.91
CA ARG A 62 -5.21 1.86 7.03
C ARG A 62 -6.68 2.15 6.81
N ARG A 63 -7.15 3.28 7.32
CA ARG A 63 -8.54 3.67 7.14
C ARG A 63 -8.87 3.90 5.67
N ILE A 64 -7.99 4.58 4.97
CA ILE A 64 -8.20 4.88 3.56
C ILE A 64 -8.20 3.60 2.75
N LYS A 65 -7.23 2.71 3.00
CA LYS A 65 -7.15 1.46 2.26
C LYS A 65 -8.35 0.57 2.53
N THR A 66 -8.83 0.57 3.76
CA THR A 66 -9.96 -0.26 4.12
C THR A 66 -11.25 0.24 3.49
N SER A 67 -11.40 1.54 3.36
CA SER A 67 -12.64 2.11 2.84
C SER A 67 -12.71 2.13 1.33
N GLN A 68 -11.61 1.85 0.65
CA GLN A 68 -11.60 1.84 -0.81
C GLN A 68 -12.00 0.49 -1.36
N PRO A 69 -12.81 0.47 -2.42
CA PRO A 69 -13.13 -0.81 -3.06
C PRO A 69 -11.88 -1.42 -3.67
N GLU A 70 -11.81 -2.73 -3.61
CA GLU A 70 -10.68 -3.44 -4.18
C GLU A 70 -10.76 -3.42 -5.69
N PRO A 71 -9.73 -2.93 -6.36
CA PRO A 71 -9.77 -2.87 -7.83
C PRO A 71 -9.77 -4.24 -8.48
N SER A 72 -9.33 -5.25 -7.78
CA SER A 72 -9.29 -6.59 -8.35
C SER A 72 -10.62 -7.29 -8.33
N GLU A 73 -11.59 -6.77 -7.60
CA GLU A 73 -12.86 -7.42 -7.48
C GLU A 73 -13.62 -7.56 -8.81
N PRO A 74 -13.64 -6.54 -9.65
CA PRO A 74 -14.30 -6.71 -10.95
C PRO A 74 -13.73 -7.84 -11.75
N ILE A 75 -12.44 -8.09 -11.60
CA ILE A 75 -11.79 -9.18 -12.30
C ILE A 75 -12.32 -10.51 -11.80
N THR A 76 -12.46 -10.61 -10.50
CA THR A 76 -13.00 -11.82 -9.91
C THR A 76 -14.41 -12.09 -10.42
N ASP A 77 -15.19 -11.06 -10.52
CA ASP A 77 -16.55 -11.21 -11.02
C ASP A 77 -16.59 -11.70 -12.44
N ALA A 78 -15.65 -11.24 -13.23
CA ALA A 78 -15.60 -11.64 -14.63
C ALA A 78 -15.35 -13.12 -14.81
N LEU A 79 -14.78 -13.74 -13.81
CA LEU A 79 -14.45 -15.16 -13.90
C LEU A 79 -15.63 -16.08 -13.63
N ARG A 80 -16.75 -15.54 -13.22
CA ARG A 80 -17.92 -16.38 -12.95
C ARG A 80 -18.76 -16.68 -14.14
#